data_9eebe5b2b94945256ae4ef92f4c14940
#
_entry.id   9eebe5b2b94945256ae4ef92f4c14940
#
_cell.length_a   1.000
_cell.length_b   1.000
_cell.length_c   1.000
_cell.angle_alpha   90.00
_cell.angle_beta   90.00
_cell.angle_gamma   90.00
#
_symmetry.space_group_name_H-M   'P 1'
#
loop_
_entity.id
_entity.type
_entity.pdbx_description
1 polymer ?
#
loop_
_entity_poly.entity_id
_entity_poly.type
_entity_poly.pdbx_seq_one_letter_code
_entity_poly.pdbx_strand_id
1 'polypeptide(L)'
;MGHWERGQFMKDKVWIFDTTLRDGEQALKASLTEDDKIQLAHTISRLNVDVMEVGFPVSSPADFRSVQRIATEVKGPIICGLARAVAKDIEACGEALRPAEQGRIHTFIATSPLHLEHKLRMSLDDATAMAVKSIKLARNYTDDVEFSCEDAGRTPHWDLCRIVESAIDAGASTINLPDTVGYVTPDEYAAMIHHLMNNVPNIDKARLSVHCHNDLGLAVANSIAAVQAGARQIECTINGIGERAGNCSLEEVAMIMKMREDHLKVHTDIRSEEIYRASRQIAKICNMPVQPNKAIVGENAFAHSSGIHQDGVLKAQNTYEIMSPESVGVPNNQLNMTSRSGRHVIEHRLEELGYQKSDYDMDSLYSSFLALADQKGTVYDYDLEAMIYFNQIKDKDEKYQLEFVNSTSNSQSVASSTIGMTIDGESKQEAATGNGPVEASFLAIERLTGMSVEMIEYNLEATGQGASSLGQVNIIAKYDGRPYHGAGIAADVVEASVRAMIRVYNLIYRAQKVSDLKQQRKAG
;
A
#
# COMPACT_ATOMS: atom_id res chain seq x y z
N MET A 1 50.93 -14.45 9.28
CA MET A 1 49.77 -13.53 9.17
C MET A 1 49.06 -13.86 7.89
N GLY A 2 48.02 -14.70 7.99
CA GLY A 2 47.26 -15.19 6.83
C GLY A 2 46.13 -14.23 6.52
N HIS A 3 46.06 -13.76 5.28
CA HIS A 3 44.91 -13.06 4.70
C HIS A 3 43.75 -14.05 4.63
N TRP A 4 42.73 -13.84 5.48
CA TRP A 4 41.43 -14.42 5.29
C TRP A 4 40.72 -13.58 4.23
N GLU A 5 40.75 -14.03 2.97
CA GLU A 5 39.85 -13.56 1.94
C GLU A 5 38.42 -13.82 2.44
N ARG A 6 37.67 -12.75 2.59
CA ARG A 6 36.21 -12.84 2.77
C ARG A 6 35.64 -13.40 1.48
N GLY A 7 35.42 -14.72 1.43
CA GLY A 7 34.56 -15.32 0.41
C GLY A 7 33.20 -14.62 0.46
N GLN A 8 32.82 -13.95 -0.61
CA GLN A 8 31.44 -13.57 -0.83
C GLN A 8 30.65 -14.88 -0.87
N PHE A 9 30.02 -15.25 0.24
CA PHE A 9 28.95 -16.24 0.21
C PHE A 9 27.90 -15.68 -0.73
N MET A 10 27.68 -16.31 -1.88
CA MET A 10 26.51 -16.02 -2.72
C MET A 10 25.28 -16.21 -1.82
N LYS A 11 24.58 -15.13 -1.57
CA LYS A 11 23.39 -15.15 -0.73
C LYS A 11 22.31 -15.94 -1.45
N ASP A 12 21.59 -16.74 -0.72
CA ASP A 12 20.56 -17.61 -1.27
C ASP A 12 19.30 -16.76 -1.58
N LYS A 13 18.80 -16.86 -2.80
CA LYS A 13 17.67 -16.05 -3.27
C LYS A 13 16.34 -16.68 -2.88
N VAL A 14 15.45 -15.88 -2.30
CA VAL A 14 14.03 -16.20 -2.13
C VAL A 14 13.23 -15.48 -3.23
N TRP A 15 12.48 -16.24 -3.98
CA TRP A 15 11.62 -15.76 -5.04
C TRP A 15 10.35 -15.15 -4.47
N ILE A 16 9.93 -14.02 -5.00
CA ILE A 16 8.66 -13.39 -4.66
C ILE A 16 7.67 -13.66 -5.78
N PHE A 17 6.62 -14.39 -5.41
CA PHE A 17 5.47 -14.69 -6.24
C PHE A 17 4.32 -13.77 -5.83
N ASP A 18 3.99 -12.79 -6.65
CA ASP A 18 2.87 -11.89 -6.40
C ASP A 18 1.58 -12.48 -6.95
N THR A 19 0.57 -12.61 -6.09
CA THR A 19 -0.77 -13.07 -6.46
C THR A 19 -1.85 -12.01 -6.23
N THR A 20 -1.46 -10.73 -6.22
CA THR A 20 -2.40 -9.60 -6.03
C THR A 20 -3.52 -9.60 -7.06
N LEU A 21 -3.21 -9.94 -8.33
CA LEU A 21 -4.18 -9.95 -9.44
C LEU A 21 -5.01 -11.23 -9.56
N ARG A 22 -4.77 -12.23 -8.70
CA ARG A 22 -5.57 -13.46 -8.66
C ARG A 22 -6.20 -13.64 -7.29
N ASP A 23 -5.42 -13.98 -6.23
CA ASP A 23 -5.93 -14.20 -4.86
C ASP A 23 -6.35 -12.88 -4.21
N GLY A 24 -5.56 -11.83 -4.42
CA GLY A 24 -5.88 -10.49 -3.96
C GLY A 24 -7.21 -9.98 -4.52
N GLU A 25 -7.50 -10.24 -5.79
CA GLU A 25 -8.76 -9.84 -6.43
C GLU A 25 -10.00 -10.50 -5.80
N GLN A 26 -9.86 -11.69 -5.22
CA GLN A 26 -10.97 -12.40 -4.58
C GLN A 26 -11.52 -11.68 -3.34
N ALA A 27 -10.76 -10.75 -2.76
CA ALA A 27 -11.21 -9.89 -1.66
C ALA A 27 -12.14 -8.75 -2.10
N LEU A 28 -12.17 -8.41 -3.39
CA LEU A 28 -12.82 -7.22 -3.88
C LEU A 28 -14.34 -7.40 -4.01
N LYS A 29 -15.09 -6.33 -3.72
CA LYS A 29 -16.55 -6.31 -3.91
C LYS A 29 -16.96 -6.30 -5.38
N ALA A 30 -16.09 -5.81 -6.26
CA ALA A 30 -16.28 -5.77 -7.70
C ALA A 30 -14.98 -6.24 -8.38
N SER A 31 -15.10 -7.01 -9.46
CA SER A 31 -13.96 -7.43 -10.26
C SER A 31 -13.27 -6.23 -10.89
N LEU A 32 -11.95 -6.32 -11.02
CA LEU A 32 -11.14 -5.34 -11.74
C LEU A 32 -11.47 -5.37 -13.24
N THR A 33 -11.46 -4.22 -13.87
CA THR A 33 -11.53 -4.16 -15.33
C THR A 33 -10.24 -4.66 -15.96
N GLU A 34 -10.29 -5.00 -17.25
CA GLU A 34 -9.09 -5.41 -17.99
C GLU A 34 -7.99 -4.33 -17.96
N ASP A 35 -8.37 -3.05 -18.07
CA ASP A 35 -7.43 -1.93 -18.00
C ASP A 35 -6.85 -1.73 -16.61
N ASP A 36 -7.66 -1.91 -15.54
CA ASP A 36 -7.16 -1.89 -14.16
C ASP A 36 -6.11 -2.99 -13.94
N LYS A 37 -6.38 -4.22 -14.41
CA LYS A 37 -5.44 -5.35 -14.29
C LYS A 37 -4.12 -5.05 -15.02
N ILE A 38 -4.15 -4.49 -16.21
CA ILE A 38 -2.95 -4.08 -16.97
C ILE A 38 -2.17 -3.00 -16.22
N GLN A 39 -2.86 -1.97 -15.73
CA GLN A 39 -2.22 -0.90 -14.98
C GLN A 39 -1.54 -1.42 -13.70
N LEU A 40 -2.21 -2.32 -12.98
CA LEU A 40 -1.65 -2.94 -11.79
C LEU A 40 -0.51 -3.91 -12.12
N ALA A 41 -0.61 -4.68 -13.20
CA ALA A 41 0.46 -5.58 -13.65
C ALA A 41 1.76 -4.81 -13.96
N HIS A 42 1.66 -3.65 -14.63
CA HIS A 42 2.82 -2.77 -14.82
C HIS A 42 3.37 -2.21 -13.49
N THR A 43 2.50 -1.96 -12.52
CA THR A 43 2.93 -1.50 -11.19
C THR A 43 3.69 -2.59 -10.45
N ILE A 44 3.17 -3.82 -10.45
CA ILE A 44 3.79 -4.99 -9.83
C ILE A 44 5.12 -5.33 -10.51
N SER A 45 5.19 -5.25 -11.85
CA SER A 45 6.44 -5.48 -12.60
C SER A 45 7.56 -4.51 -12.19
N ARG A 46 7.24 -3.25 -11.84
CA ARG A 46 8.25 -2.29 -11.34
C ARG A 46 8.86 -2.69 -10.02
N LEU A 47 8.12 -3.41 -9.16
CA LEU A 47 8.67 -3.98 -7.92
C LEU A 47 9.75 -5.04 -8.17
N ASN A 48 9.87 -5.54 -9.40
CA ASN A 48 10.78 -6.62 -9.79
C ASN A 48 10.47 -7.94 -9.07
N VAL A 49 9.18 -8.31 -9.00
CA VAL A 49 8.75 -9.64 -8.55
C VAL A 49 9.25 -10.72 -9.52
N ASP A 50 9.51 -11.91 -9.01
CA ASP A 50 9.99 -13.02 -9.84
C ASP A 50 8.85 -13.64 -10.66
N VAL A 51 7.69 -13.79 -10.03
CA VAL A 51 6.49 -14.37 -10.65
C VAL A 51 5.29 -13.49 -10.34
N MET A 52 4.41 -13.32 -11.32
CA MET A 52 3.16 -12.59 -11.19
C MET A 52 1.99 -13.47 -11.62
N GLU A 53 1.14 -13.87 -10.70
CA GLU A 53 -0.08 -14.61 -10.97
C GLU A 53 -1.22 -13.66 -11.31
N VAL A 54 -1.73 -13.76 -12.53
CA VAL A 54 -2.52 -12.69 -13.13
C VAL A 54 -3.99 -13.04 -13.37
N GLY A 55 -4.41 -14.24 -13.00
CA GLY A 55 -5.82 -14.64 -13.10
C GLY A 55 -6.04 -16.14 -13.24
N PHE A 56 -7.31 -16.48 -13.52
CA PHE A 56 -7.80 -17.84 -13.70
C PHE A 56 -8.52 -17.95 -15.05
N PRO A 57 -7.81 -18.21 -16.16
CA PRO A 57 -8.29 -18.06 -17.53
C PRO A 57 -9.59 -18.78 -17.88
N VAL A 58 -9.88 -19.90 -17.22
CA VAL A 58 -11.11 -20.66 -17.48
C VAL A 58 -12.34 -20.05 -16.80
N SER A 59 -12.15 -19.12 -15.86
CA SER A 59 -13.25 -18.55 -15.07
C SER A 59 -14.25 -17.77 -15.93
N SER A 60 -13.75 -17.00 -16.89
CA SER A 60 -14.57 -16.24 -17.83
C SER A 60 -13.78 -15.84 -19.10
N PRO A 61 -14.49 -15.52 -20.21
CA PRO A 61 -13.82 -14.96 -21.38
C PRO A 61 -13.09 -13.64 -21.13
N ALA A 62 -13.53 -12.84 -20.16
CA ALA A 62 -12.88 -11.59 -19.76
C ALA A 62 -11.55 -11.88 -19.05
N ASP A 63 -11.56 -12.83 -18.13
CA ASP A 63 -10.34 -13.21 -17.40
C ASP A 63 -9.30 -13.84 -18.33
N PHE A 64 -9.75 -14.69 -19.28
CA PHE A 64 -8.87 -15.22 -20.33
C PHE A 64 -8.19 -14.09 -21.11
N ARG A 65 -8.94 -13.08 -21.57
CA ARG A 65 -8.37 -11.94 -22.31
C ARG A 65 -7.43 -11.11 -21.45
N SER A 66 -7.76 -10.87 -20.19
CA SER A 66 -6.91 -10.13 -19.27
C SER A 66 -5.56 -10.83 -19.07
N VAL A 67 -5.56 -12.16 -18.83
CA VAL A 67 -4.34 -12.95 -18.70
C VAL A 67 -3.52 -12.90 -20.01
N GLN A 68 -4.15 -13.11 -21.15
CA GLN A 68 -3.47 -13.09 -22.46
C GLN A 68 -2.87 -11.70 -22.76
N ARG A 69 -3.58 -10.64 -22.43
CA ARG A 69 -3.12 -9.26 -22.63
C ARG A 69 -1.92 -8.95 -21.72
N ILE A 70 -1.97 -9.32 -20.44
CA ILE A 70 -0.84 -9.16 -19.53
C ILE A 70 0.37 -9.96 -20.02
N ALA A 71 0.17 -11.20 -20.46
CA ALA A 71 1.22 -12.05 -21.01
C ALA A 71 1.88 -11.44 -22.27
N THR A 72 1.13 -10.65 -23.02
CA THR A 72 1.63 -9.96 -24.22
C THR A 72 2.40 -8.68 -23.87
N GLU A 73 1.86 -7.85 -22.98
CA GLU A 73 2.32 -6.48 -22.72
C GLU A 73 3.37 -6.38 -21.60
N VAL A 74 3.28 -7.23 -20.56
CA VAL A 74 4.16 -7.15 -19.40
C VAL A 74 5.39 -8.02 -19.58
N LYS A 75 6.57 -7.45 -19.33
CA LYS A 75 7.87 -8.09 -19.47
C LYS A 75 8.65 -8.04 -18.15
N GLY A 76 9.52 -8.99 -17.96
CA GLY A 76 10.39 -9.12 -16.78
C GLY A 76 9.98 -10.28 -15.88
N PRO A 77 8.83 -10.23 -15.15
CA PRO A 77 8.41 -11.34 -14.32
C PRO A 77 7.91 -12.53 -15.16
N ILE A 78 7.99 -13.73 -14.59
CA ILE A 78 7.28 -14.91 -15.10
C ILE A 78 5.78 -14.66 -14.93
N ILE A 79 5.02 -14.74 -16.04
CA ILE A 79 3.56 -14.58 -15.99
C ILE A 79 2.93 -15.92 -15.66
N CYS A 80 2.17 -15.97 -14.56
CA CYS A 80 1.55 -17.18 -14.06
C CYS A 80 0.02 -17.12 -14.19
N GLY A 81 -0.57 -18.24 -14.54
CA GLY A 81 -2.02 -18.44 -14.55
C GLY A 81 -2.42 -19.63 -13.70
N LEU A 82 -3.55 -19.51 -13.00
CA LEU A 82 -4.11 -20.58 -12.19
C LEU A 82 -4.95 -21.54 -13.03
N ALA A 83 -4.87 -22.82 -12.74
CA ALA A 83 -5.67 -23.88 -13.34
C ALA A 83 -5.97 -24.99 -12.31
N ARG A 84 -7.23 -25.39 -12.18
CA ARG A 84 -7.54 -26.62 -11.43
C ARG A 84 -6.91 -27.83 -12.12
N ALA A 85 -6.71 -28.91 -11.37
CA ALA A 85 -6.13 -30.15 -11.90
C ALA A 85 -7.08 -30.88 -12.89
N VAL A 86 -7.63 -30.17 -13.87
CA VAL A 86 -8.50 -30.69 -14.94
C VAL A 86 -8.05 -30.19 -16.31
N ALA A 87 -8.15 -31.03 -17.33
CA ALA A 87 -7.60 -30.76 -18.67
C ALA A 87 -8.07 -29.41 -19.25
N LYS A 88 -9.36 -29.13 -19.21
CA LYS A 88 -9.94 -27.89 -19.75
C LYS A 88 -9.32 -26.63 -19.16
N ASP A 89 -9.04 -26.63 -17.85
CA ASP A 89 -8.48 -25.46 -17.16
C ASP A 89 -7.02 -25.25 -17.57
N ILE A 90 -6.26 -26.34 -17.63
CA ILE A 90 -4.83 -26.32 -18.01
C ILE A 90 -4.66 -25.89 -19.46
N GLU A 91 -5.50 -26.42 -20.36
CA GLU A 91 -5.50 -26.04 -21.78
C GLU A 91 -5.82 -24.54 -21.95
N ALA A 92 -6.87 -24.05 -21.28
CA ALA A 92 -7.22 -22.62 -21.29
C ALA A 92 -6.08 -21.75 -20.74
N CYS A 93 -5.44 -22.17 -19.66
CA CYS A 93 -4.32 -21.47 -19.05
C CYS A 93 -3.10 -21.45 -20.00
N GLY A 94 -2.73 -22.61 -20.57
CA GLY A 94 -1.63 -22.69 -21.53
C GLY A 94 -1.84 -21.82 -22.76
N GLU A 95 -3.05 -21.78 -23.30
CA GLU A 95 -3.37 -20.92 -24.45
C GLU A 95 -3.34 -19.42 -24.09
N ALA A 96 -3.83 -19.04 -22.91
CA ALA A 96 -3.78 -17.65 -22.47
C ALA A 96 -2.34 -17.15 -22.22
N LEU A 97 -1.46 -18.02 -21.75
CA LEU A 97 -0.05 -17.72 -21.47
C LEU A 97 0.86 -17.81 -22.68
N ARG A 98 0.39 -18.30 -23.84
CA ARG A 98 1.21 -18.52 -25.03
C ARG A 98 2.04 -17.30 -25.47
N PRO A 99 1.56 -16.03 -25.37
CA PRO A 99 2.34 -14.85 -25.75
C PRO A 99 3.38 -14.40 -24.70
N ALA A 100 3.41 -15.01 -23.50
CA ALA A 100 4.37 -14.66 -22.47
C ALA A 100 5.80 -15.01 -22.89
N GLU A 101 6.78 -14.17 -22.50
CA GLU A 101 8.20 -14.52 -22.67
C GLU A 101 8.59 -15.71 -21.79
N GLN A 102 8.06 -15.74 -20.58
CA GLN A 102 8.16 -16.85 -19.63
C GLN A 102 6.80 -17.04 -19.00
N GLY A 103 6.19 -18.20 -19.21
CA GLY A 103 4.88 -18.55 -18.70
C GLY A 103 4.95 -19.68 -17.71
N ARG A 104 4.24 -19.57 -16.58
CA ARG A 104 4.07 -20.61 -15.57
C ARG A 104 2.61 -21.03 -15.50
N ILE A 105 2.35 -22.34 -15.49
CA ILE A 105 1.04 -22.87 -15.14
C ILE A 105 1.06 -23.30 -13.68
N HIS A 106 0.19 -22.69 -12.87
CA HIS A 106 -0.02 -23.05 -11.48
C HIS A 106 -1.27 -23.95 -11.38
N THR A 107 -1.07 -25.20 -11.01
CA THR A 107 -2.19 -26.15 -10.82
C THR A 107 -2.23 -26.69 -9.40
N PHE A 108 -3.40 -27.08 -8.93
CA PHE A 108 -3.60 -27.45 -7.53
C PHE A 108 -4.66 -28.54 -7.36
N ILE A 109 -4.54 -29.28 -6.27
CA ILE A 109 -5.56 -30.17 -5.75
C ILE A 109 -5.48 -30.22 -4.23
N ALA A 110 -6.63 -30.34 -3.56
CA ALA A 110 -6.66 -30.44 -2.10
C ALA A 110 -6.13 -31.79 -1.62
N THR A 111 -5.36 -31.76 -0.53
CA THR A 111 -4.66 -32.94 0.01
C THR A 111 -5.06 -33.30 1.45
N SER A 112 -5.71 -32.36 2.17
CA SER A 112 -6.14 -32.64 3.54
C SER A 112 -7.28 -33.65 3.59
N PRO A 113 -7.33 -34.55 4.62
CA PRO A 113 -8.42 -35.50 4.81
C PRO A 113 -9.79 -34.82 4.77
N LEU A 114 -9.92 -33.64 5.38
CA LEU A 114 -11.17 -32.88 5.40
C LEU A 114 -11.66 -32.51 3.99
N HIS A 115 -10.77 -32.03 3.14
CA HIS A 115 -11.11 -31.64 1.77
C HIS A 115 -11.29 -32.86 0.86
N LEU A 116 -10.49 -33.90 1.04
CA LEU A 116 -10.64 -35.14 0.29
C LEU A 116 -12.02 -35.80 0.54
N GLU A 117 -12.46 -35.83 1.80
CA GLU A 117 -13.74 -36.45 2.18
C GLU A 117 -14.95 -35.59 1.76
N HIS A 118 -14.94 -34.29 2.14
CA HIS A 118 -16.14 -33.46 2.00
C HIS A 118 -16.22 -32.67 0.68
N LYS A 119 -15.08 -32.19 0.15
CA LYS A 119 -15.03 -31.37 -1.07
C LYS A 119 -14.86 -32.23 -2.32
N LEU A 120 -13.87 -33.11 -2.33
CA LEU A 120 -13.49 -33.88 -3.53
C LEU A 120 -14.14 -35.25 -3.60
N ARG A 121 -14.45 -35.88 -2.46
CA ARG A 121 -15.01 -37.22 -2.33
C ARG A 121 -14.16 -38.27 -3.05
N MET A 122 -12.86 -38.21 -2.84
CA MET A 122 -11.89 -39.13 -3.44
C MET A 122 -10.79 -39.49 -2.44
N SER A 123 -10.05 -40.54 -2.76
CA SER A 123 -8.87 -40.94 -2.00
C SER A 123 -7.67 -40.02 -2.31
N LEU A 124 -6.66 -40.01 -1.43
CA LEU A 124 -5.39 -39.33 -1.71
C LEU A 124 -4.69 -39.93 -2.95
N ASP A 125 -4.83 -41.25 -3.17
CA ASP A 125 -4.23 -41.91 -4.34
C ASP A 125 -4.88 -41.42 -5.65
N ASP A 126 -6.20 -41.26 -5.67
CA ASP A 126 -6.92 -40.68 -6.81
C ASP A 126 -6.52 -39.21 -7.05
N ALA A 127 -6.43 -38.43 -5.95
CA ALA A 127 -5.97 -37.05 -6.02
C ALA A 127 -4.53 -36.94 -6.56
N THR A 128 -3.64 -37.85 -6.11
CA THR A 128 -2.25 -37.92 -6.60
C THR A 128 -2.19 -38.31 -8.08
N ALA A 129 -2.98 -39.30 -8.50
CA ALA A 129 -3.05 -39.66 -9.92
C ALA A 129 -3.56 -38.51 -10.81
N MET A 130 -4.54 -37.75 -10.30
CA MET A 130 -5.07 -36.57 -10.99
C MET A 130 -4.04 -35.44 -11.07
N ALA A 131 -3.29 -35.18 -9.98
CA ALA A 131 -2.19 -34.22 -9.95
C ALA A 131 -1.10 -34.58 -11.00
N VAL A 132 -0.63 -35.83 -10.99
CA VAL A 132 0.38 -36.33 -11.94
C VAL A 132 -0.07 -36.15 -13.38
N LYS A 133 -1.32 -36.52 -13.70
CA LYS A 133 -1.89 -36.34 -15.04
C LYS A 133 -1.93 -34.86 -15.44
N SER A 134 -2.31 -34.00 -14.53
CA SER A 134 -2.46 -32.56 -14.76
C SER A 134 -1.10 -31.86 -14.94
N ILE A 135 -0.11 -32.20 -14.13
CA ILE A 135 1.26 -31.69 -14.26
C ILE A 135 1.84 -32.12 -15.62
N LYS A 136 1.72 -33.38 -16.00
CA LYS A 136 2.18 -33.87 -17.31
C LYS A 136 1.49 -33.17 -18.47
N LEU A 137 0.21 -32.81 -18.35
CA LEU A 137 -0.49 -32.04 -19.37
C LEU A 137 0.02 -30.59 -19.42
N ALA A 138 0.22 -29.95 -18.27
CA ALA A 138 0.77 -28.57 -18.19
C ALA A 138 2.17 -28.48 -18.80
N ARG A 139 2.99 -29.52 -18.63
CA ARG A 139 4.33 -29.64 -19.25
C ARG A 139 4.34 -29.63 -20.78
N ASN A 140 3.21 -29.84 -21.45
CA ASN A 140 3.11 -29.67 -22.91
C ASN A 140 3.05 -28.20 -23.34
N TYR A 141 2.77 -27.29 -22.40
CA TYR A 141 2.64 -25.84 -22.66
C TYR A 141 3.84 -25.04 -22.15
N THR A 142 4.43 -25.46 -21.04
CA THR A 142 5.57 -24.78 -20.40
C THR A 142 6.47 -25.75 -19.64
N ASP A 143 7.74 -25.39 -19.53
CA ASP A 143 8.70 -26.11 -18.67
C ASP A 143 8.62 -25.66 -17.20
N ASP A 144 7.89 -24.60 -16.88
CA ASP A 144 7.71 -24.09 -15.51
C ASP A 144 6.28 -24.37 -15.01
N VAL A 145 6.14 -25.41 -14.20
CA VAL A 145 4.86 -25.83 -13.63
C VAL A 145 4.96 -25.78 -12.11
N GLU A 146 4.08 -25.02 -11.51
CA GLU A 146 3.87 -24.97 -10.07
C GLU A 146 2.69 -25.86 -9.66
N PHE A 147 2.89 -26.66 -8.63
CA PHE A 147 1.85 -27.52 -8.09
C PHE A 147 1.61 -27.20 -6.61
N SER A 148 0.36 -26.86 -6.26
CA SER A 148 -0.08 -26.61 -4.89
C SER A 148 -0.80 -27.79 -4.28
N CYS A 149 -0.34 -28.20 -3.10
CA CYS A 149 -1.04 -29.10 -2.20
C CYS A 149 -2.07 -28.29 -1.38
N GLU A 150 -3.26 -28.01 -1.95
CA GLU A 150 -4.24 -27.16 -1.26
C GLU A 150 -4.55 -27.75 0.14
N ASP A 151 -4.55 -26.86 1.16
CA ASP A 151 -4.73 -27.19 2.57
C ASP A 151 -3.59 -28.07 3.14
N ALA A 152 -2.35 -27.80 2.69
CA ALA A 152 -1.15 -28.51 3.16
C ALA A 152 -0.98 -28.41 4.68
N GLY A 153 -1.30 -27.25 5.27
CA GLY A 153 -1.19 -27.03 6.72
C GLY A 153 -2.01 -27.99 7.58
N ARG A 154 -3.03 -28.65 7.01
CA ARG A 154 -3.86 -29.67 7.69
C ARG A 154 -3.71 -31.06 7.10
N THR A 155 -2.76 -31.26 6.21
CA THR A 155 -2.45 -32.55 5.60
C THR A 155 -1.38 -33.27 6.42
N PRO A 156 -1.55 -34.58 6.74
CA PRO A 156 -0.50 -35.37 7.39
C PRO A 156 0.83 -35.31 6.61
N HIS A 157 1.94 -35.08 7.28
CA HIS A 157 3.24 -34.84 6.63
C HIS A 157 3.67 -35.99 5.70
N TRP A 158 3.40 -37.25 6.05
CA TRP A 158 3.72 -38.39 5.20
C TRP A 158 2.86 -38.47 3.94
N ASP A 159 1.62 -38.01 4.00
CA ASP A 159 0.75 -37.89 2.83
C ASP A 159 1.24 -36.77 1.90
N LEU A 160 1.71 -35.64 2.47
CA LEU A 160 2.41 -34.60 1.71
C LEU A 160 3.66 -35.15 1.02
N CYS A 161 4.51 -35.94 1.72
CA CYS A 161 5.71 -36.53 1.09
C CYS A 161 5.37 -37.31 -0.16
N ARG A 162 4.33 -38.18 -0.09
CA ARG A 162 3.90 -39.04 -1.21
C ARG A 162 3.46 -38.26 -2.43
N ILE A 163 2.60 -37.24 -2.24
CA ILE A 163 2.08 -36.44 -3.37
C ILE A 163 3.15 -35.50 -3.91
N VAL A 164 3.99 -34.92 -3.07
CA VAL A 164 5.09 -34.03 -3.48
C VAL A 164 6.11 -34.79 -4.32
N GLU A 165 6.56 -35.98 -3.88
CA GLU A 165 7.46 -36.84 -4.66
C GLU A 165 6.89 -37.14 -6.04
N SER A 166 5.59 -37.52 -6.08
CA SER A 166 4.89 -37.87 -7.33
C SER A 166 4.73 -36.64 -8.26
N ALA A 167 4.47 -35.47 -7.69
CA ALA A 167 4.33 -34.22 -8.44
C ALA A 167 5.67 -33.80 -9.08
N ILE A 168 6.77 -33.89 -8.33
CA ILE A 168 8.12 -33.60 -8.82
C ILE A 168 8.50 -34.59 -9.93
N ASP A 169 8.26 -35.86 -9.76
CA ASP A 169 8.52 -36.87 -10.79
C ASP A 169 7.64 -36.69 -12.05
N ALA A 170 6.47 -36.09 -11.90
CA ALA A 170 5.61 -35.72 -13.03
C ALA A 170 6.11 -34.45 -13.76
N GLY A 171 7.07 -33.71 -13.20
CA GLY A 171 7.73 -32.56 -13.80
C GLY A 171 7.33 -31.20 -13.21
N ALA A 172 6.78 -31.13 -12.00
CA ALA A 172 6.60 -29.87 -11.30
C ALA A 172 7.97 -29.28 -10.92
N SER A 173 8.22 -28.04 -11.30
CA SER A 173 9.44 -27.26 -11.00
C SER A 173 9.36 -26.52 -9.66
N THR A 174 8.14 -26.30 -9.18
CA THR A 174 7.85 -25.65 -7.91
C THR A 174 6.71 -26.37 -7.21
N ILE A 175 6.89 -26.60 -5.91
CA ILE A 175 5.87 -27.22 -5.03
C ILE A 175 5.45 -26.17 -4.01
N ASN A 176 4.19 -25.80 -4.03
CA ASN A 176 3.62 -24.86 -3.09
C ASN A 176 2.82 -25.56 -1.99
N LEU A 177 3.00 -25.11 -0.76
CA LEU A 177 2.47 -25.71 0.46
C LEU A 177 1.61 -24.69 1.20
N PRO A 178 0.34 -24.47 0.81
CA PRO A 178 -0.46 -23.42 1.38
C PRO A 178 -1.01 -23.73 2.77
N ASP A 179 -0.92 -22.75 3.68
CA ASP A 179 -1.77 -22.61 4.87
C ASP A 179 -3.07 -21.92 4.46
N THR A 180 -3.94 -22.69 3.81
CA THR A 180 -5.14 -22.22 3.11
C THR A 180 -6.15 -21.53 4.03
N VAL A 181 -6.16 -21.87 5.31
CA VAL A 181 -7.12 -21.34 6.30
C VAL A 181 -6.45 -20.48 7.37
N GLY A 182 -5.14 -20.17 7.23
CA GLY A 182 -4.41 -19.33 8.18
C GLY A 182 -4.37 -19.90 9.59
N TYR A 183 -4.21 -21.22 9.73
CA TYR A 183 -4.39 -21.99 10.96
C TYR A 183 -3.08 -22.36 11.65
N VAL A 184 -2.00 -22.50 10.87
CA VAL A 184 -0.73 -23.07 11.34
C VAL A 184 0.08 -22.02 12.10
N THR A 185 0.81 -22.44 13.13
CA THR A 185 1.79 -21.61 13.82
C THR A 185 3.16 -21.67 13.12
N PRO A 186 4.06 -20.67 13.34
CA PRO A 186 5.37 -20.65 12.67
C PRO A 186 6.20 -21.93 12.91
N ASP A 187 6.20 -22.46 14.13
CA ASP A 187 6.96 -23.66 14.47
C ASP A 187 6.40 -24.91 13.78
N GLU A 188 5.07 -25.04 13.72
CA GLU A 188 4.41 -26.15 13.03
C GLU A 188 4.69 -26.08 11.52
N TYR A 189 4.66 -24.88 10.94
CA TYR A 189 4.90 -24.68 9.53
C TYR A 189 6.37 -24.97 9.17
N ALA A 190 7.32 -24.49 9.96
CA ALA A 190 8.74 -24.81 9.81
C ALA A 190 8.98 -26.33 9.94
N ALA A 191 8.32 -27.00 10.90
CA ALA A 191 8.43 -28.46 11.09
C ALA A 191 7.93 -29.23 9.86
N MET A 192 6.82 -28.78 9.23
CA MET A 192 6.32 -29.37 7.98
C MET A 192 7.36 -29.25 6.85
N ILE A 193 7.94 -28.05 6.65
CA ILE A 193 8.97 -27.85 5.62
C ILE A 193 10.20 -28.72 5.88
N HIS A 194 10.71 -28.75 7.13
CA HIS A 194 11.81 -29.64 7.49
C HIS A 194 11.51 -31.11 7.26
N HIS A 195 10.27 -31.52 7.56
CA HIS A 195 9.87 -32.92 7.32
C HIS A 195 9.94 -33.28 5.84
N LEU A 196 9.44 -32.43 4.95
CA LEU A 196 9.50 -32.66 3.50
C LEU A 196 10.94 -32.64 2.98
N MET A 197 11.75 -31.66 3.39
CA MET A 197 13.16 -31.56 3.00
C MET A 197 13.97 -32.81 3.36
N ASN A 198 13.63 -33.48 4.46
CA ASN A 198 14.35 -34.66 4.94
C ASN A 198 13.82 -35.99 4.41
N ASN A 199 12.56 -36.05 3.94
CA ASN A 199 11.89 -37.30 3.64
C ASN A 199 11.43 -37.47 2.18
N VAL A 200 11.46 -36.41 1.36
CA VAL A 200 11.13 -36.48 -0.06
C VAL A 200 12.42 -36.68 -0.87
N PRO A 201 12.62 -37.84 -1.51
CA PRO A 201 13.92 -38.20 -2.12
C PRO A 201 14.38 -37.31 -3.28
N ASN A 202 13.41 -36.69 -3.98
CA ASN A 202 13.64 -35.86 -5.18
C ASN A 202 13.39 -34.37 -4.93
N ILE A 203 13.38 -33.93 -3.64
CA ILE A 203 13.00 -32.57 -3.24
C ILE A 203 13.91 -31.50 -3.85
N ASP A 204 15.17 -31.84 -4.09
CA ASP A 204 16.19 -30.97 -4.69
C ASP A 204 15.93 -30.60 -6.15
N LYS A 205 15.01 -31.31 -6.82
CA LYS A 205 14.62 -31.05 -8.21
C LYS A 205 13.54 -29.96 -8.34
N ALA A 206 12.95 -29.52 -7.24
CA ALA A 206 11.90 -28.50 -7.23
C ALA A 206 12.18 -27.43 -6.18
N ARG A 207 11.67 -26.23 -6.42
CA ARG A 207 11.65 -25.16 -5.42
C ARG A 207 10.47 -25.36 -4.49
N LEU A 208 10.69 -25.28 -3.18
CA LEU A 208 9.59 -25.21 -2.22
C LEU A 208 9.06 -23.77 -2.13
N SER A 209 7.78 -23.64 -2.33
CA SER A 209 6.98 -22.41 -2.22
C SER A 209 6.03 -22.50 -1.03
N VAL A 210 5.72 -21.35 -0.46
CA VAL A 210 4.76 -21.23 0.64
C VAL A 210 3.75 -20.13 0.36
N HIS A 211 2.50 -20.39 0.77
CA HIS A 211 1.38 -19.47 0.65
C HIS A 211 0.64 -19.45 1.98
N CYS A 212 0.52 -18.29 2.61
CA CYS A 212 -0.08 -18.20 3.94
C CYS A 212 -1.20 -17.17 3.98
N HIS A 213 -2.41 -17.60 4.38
CA HIS A 213 -3.49 -16.70 4.77
C HIS A 213 -3.29 -16.16 6.18
N ASN A 214 -3.91 -15.02 6.47
CA ASN A 214 -3.61 -14.20 7.64
C ASN A 214 -4.71 -14.25 8.73
N ASP A 215 -5.50 -15.34 8.78
CA ASP A 215 -6.66 -15.45 9.67
C ASP A 215 -6.29 -15.30 11.16
N LEU A 216 -5.13 -15.83 11.56
CA LEU A 216 -4.58 -15.66 12.91
C LEU A 216 -3.55 -14.52 13.02
N GLY A 217 -3.32 -13.73 11.96
CA GLY A 217 -2.31 -12.67 11.95
C GLY A 217 -0.87 -13.19 11.83
N LEU A 218 -0.66 -14.42 11.34
CA LEU A 218 0.63 -15.11 11.33
C LEU A 218 1.23 -15.31 9.93
N ALA A 219 0.56 -14.86 8.86
CA ALA A 219 0.98 -15.16 7.49
C ALA A 219 2.44 -14.78 7.19
N VAL A 220 2.88 -13.61 7.60
CA VAL A 220 4.27 -13.15 7.43
C VAL A 220 5.23 -13.98 8.30
N ALA A 221 4.88 -14.23 9.55
CA ALA A 221 5.70 -15.01 10.46
C ALA A 221 5.88 -16.45 9.97
N ASN A 222 4.79 -17.09 9.49
CA ASN A 222 4.82 -18.43 8.91
C ASN A 222 5.72 -18.47 7.66
N SER A 223 5.58 -17.50 6.76
CA SER A 223 6.40 -17.42 5.54
C SER A 223 7.89 -17.29 5.85
N ILE A 224 8.26 -16.47 6.82
CA ILE A 224 9.67 -16.32 7.24
C ILE A 224 10.18 -17.60 7.93
N ALA A 225 9.38 -18.24 8.79
CA ALA A 225 9.75 -19.51 9.42
C ALA A 225 9.97 -20.62 8.37
N ALA A 226 9.13 -20.66 7.34
CA ALA A 226 9.31 -21.59 6.22
C ALA A 226 10.59 -21.33 5.41
N VAL A 227 10.95 -20.06 5.17
CA VAL A 227 12.22 -19.70 4.51
C VAL A 227 13.41 -20.16 5.33
N GLN A 228 13.39 -19.98 6.65
CA GLN A 228 14.42 -20.47 7.55
C GLN A 228 14.51 -22.02 7.53
N ALA A 229 13.39 -22.69 7.31
CA ALA A 229 13.31 -24.15 7.20
C ALA A 229 13.70 -24.71 5.82
N GLY A 230 13.88 -23.84 4.78
CA GLY A 230 14.35 -24.27 3.47
C GLY A 230 13.48 -23.88 2.27
N ALA A 231 12.32 -23.24 2.48
CA ALA A 231 11.52 -22.71 1.38
C ALA A 231 12.25 -21.56 0.64
N ARG A 232 12.06 -21.47 -0.67
CA ARG A 232 12.76 -20.49 -1.53
C ARG A 232 11.83 -19.73 -2.47
N GLN A 233 10.53 -19.82 -2.25
CA GLN A 233 9.52 -18.95 -2.86
C GLN A 233 8.45 -18.61 -1.81
N ILE A 234 7.99 -17.36 -1.81
CA ILE A 234 6.85 -16.89 -1.01
C ILE A 234 5.80 -16.35 -1.96
N GLU A 235 4.59 -16.92 -1.90
CA GLU A 235 3.41 -16.31 -2.49
C GLU A 235 2.85 -15.26 -1.53
N CYS A 236 2.63 -14.06 -2.03
CA CYS A 236 2.19 -12.93 -1.24
C CYS A 236 1.40 -11.93 -2.09
N THR A 237 0.80 -10.95 -1.45
CA THR A 237 0.08 -9.87 -2.12
C THR A 237 0.52 -8.51 -1.60
N ILE A 238 0.45 -7.48 -2.44
CA ILE A 238 0.68 -6.11 -2.00
C ILE A 238 -0.41 -5.73 -0.99
N ASN A 239 -0.03 -5.11 0.12
CA ASN A 239 -0.88 -4.77 1.27
C ASN A 239 -1.49 -5.98 1.99
N GLY A 240 -1.11 -7.20 1.63
CA GLY A 240 -1.69 -8.41 2.19
C GLY A 240 -3.16 -8.62 1.82
N ILE A 241 -3.65 -8.05 0.71
CA ILE A 241 -5.04 -8.24 0.29
C ILE A 241 -5.32 -9.70 -0.08
N GLY A 242 -6.53 -10.17 0.15
CA GLY A 242 -6.94 -11.55 -0.15
C GLY A 242 -8.19 -11.95 0.60
N GLU A 243 -8.65 -13.17 0.40
CA GLU A 243 -9.84 -13.68 1.08
C GLU A 243 -9.75 -13.56 2.61
N ARG A 244 -10.89 -13.33 3.24
CA ARG A 244 -11.08 -13.25 4.71
C ARG A 244 -10.17 -12.17 5.34
N ALA A 245 -9.10 -12.58 6.05
CA ALA A 245 -8.13 -11.68 6.69
C ALA A 245 -6.94 -11.32 5.78
N GLY A 246 -6.93 -11.83 4.54
CA GLY A 246 -5.91 -11.56 3.54
C GLY A 246 -4.77 -12.57 3.52
N ASN A 247 -3.75 -12.24 2.76
CA ASN A 247 -2.54 -13.03 2.51
C ASN A 247 -1.31 -12.49 3.25
N CYS A 248 -0.21 -13.19 3.12
CA CYS A 248 1.11 -12.67 3.45
C CYS A 248 1.37 -11.35 2.70
N SER A 249 1.82 -10.32 3.40
CA SER A 249 2.09 -8.99 2.82
C SER A 249 3.46 -8.95 2.14
N LEU A 250 3.51 -8.62 0.85
CA LEU A 250 4.74 -8.53 0.05
C LEU A 250 5.74 -7.54 0.66
N GLU A 251 5.28 -6.34 1.00
CA GLU A 251 6.11 -5.28 1.57
C GLU A 251 6.77 -5.72 2.89
N GLU A 252 6.05 -6.49 3.70
CA GLU A 252 6.56 -6.93 5.00
C GLU A 252 7.64 -8.00 4.83
N VAL A 253 7.40 -9.05 4.03
CA VAL A 253 8.41 -10.10 3.82
C VAL A 253 9.65 -9.57 3.09
N ALA A 254 9.48 -8.68 2.11
CA ALA A 254 10.58 -8.08 1.37
C ALA A 254 11.47 -7.24 2.31
N MET A 255 10.86 -6.42 3.15
CA MET A 255 11.61 -5.58 4.09
C MET A 255 12.22 -6.37 5.24
N ILE A 256 11.56 -7.43 5.74
CA ILE A 256 12.17 -8.34 6.73
C ILE A 256 13.45 -8.95 6.15
N MET A 257 13.41 -9.49 4.94
CA MET A 257 14.60 -10.09 4.31
C MET A 257 15.70 -9.07 4.05
N LYS A 258 15.35 -7.84 3.65
CA LYS A 258 16.32 -6.75 3.46
C LYS A 258 16.93 -6.30 4.77
N MET A 259 16.14 -6.05 5.82
CA MET A 259 16.61 -5.50 7.09
C MET A 259 17.28 -6.53 7.99
N ARG A 260 16.93 -7.81 7.84
CA ARG A 260 17.47 -8.92 8.65
C ARG A 260 18.29 -9.91 7.81
N GLU A 261 18.88 -9.41 6.74
CA GLU A 261 19.79 -10.18 5.89
C GLU A 261 20.97 -10.76 6.66
N ASP A 262 21.43 -10.03 7.70
CA ASP A 262 22.47 -10.45 8.64
C ASP A 262 22.11 -11.76 9.36
N HIS A 263 20.84 -11.97 9.65
CA HIS A 263 20.30 -13.14 10.36
C HIS A 263 19.81 -14.23 9.40
N LEU A 264 19.02 -13.86 8.42
CA LEU A 264 18.33 -14.81 7.53
C LEU A 264 19.24 -15.38 6.43
N LYS A 265 20.32 -14.66 6.06
CA LYS A 265 21.28 -15.06 5.01
C LYS A 265 20.67 -15.28 3.63
N VAL A 266 19.50 -14.71 3.38
CA VAL A 266 18.77 -14.73 2.11
C VAL A 266 18.52 -13.32 1.61
N HIS A 267 18.14 -13.19 0.34
CA HIS A 267 17.76 -11.90 -0.25
C HIS A 267 16.60 -12.08 -1.24
N THR A 268 15.96 -10.97 -1.61
CA THR A 268 15.03 -10.86 -2.73
C THR A 268 15.52 -9.77 -3.69
N ASP A 269 15.03 -9.81 -4.92
CA ASP A 269 15.33 -8.78 -5.93
C ASP A 269 14.29 -7.65 -5.93
N ILE A 270 13.43 -7.58 -4.92
CA ILE A 270 12.40 -6.53 -4.80
C ILE A 270 13.05 -5.15 -4.72
N ARG A 271 12.59 -4.26 -5.60
CA ARG A 271 12.91 -2.82 -5.55
C ARG A 271 12.09 -2.15 -4.47
N SER A 272 12.64 -2.07 -3.28
CA SER A 272 11.91 -1.59 -2.10
C SER A 272 11.46 -0.14 -2.23
N GLU A 273 12.16 0.69 -2.99
CA GLU A 273 11.79 2.08 -3.28
C GLU A 273 10.49 2.25 -4.08
N GLU A 274 9.99 1.18 -4.72
CA GLU A 274 8.69 1.18 -5.41
C GLU A 274 7.53 0.70 -4.51
N ILE A 275 7.81 0.20 -3.30
CA ILE A 275 6.81 -0.42 -2.41
C ILE A 275 5.67 0.55 -2.07
N TYR A 276 5.99 1.76 -1.59
CA TYR A 276 4.98 2.72 -1.19
C TYR A 276 4.06 3.12 -2.35
N ARG A 277 4.65 3.38 -3.51
CA ARG A 277 3.91 3.71 -4.72
C ARG A 277 2.96 2.58 -5.13
N ALA A 278 3.44 1.33 -5.14
CA ALA A 278 2.64 0.16 -5.48
C ALA A 278 1.49 -0.02 -4.47
N SER A 279 1.78 0.08 -3.17
CA SER A 279 0.79 0.01 -2.11
C SER A 279 -0.34 1.02 -2.29
N ARG A 280 -0.02 2.29 -2.56
CA ARG A 280 -1.01 3.35 -2.76
C ARG A 280 -1.84 3.15 -4.03
N GLN A 281 -1.23 2.67 -5.11
CA GLN A 281 -1.94 2.41 -6.35
C GLN A 281 -2.92 1.23 -6.22
N ILE A 282 -2.49 0.13 -5.58
CA ILE A 282 -3.38 -1.00 -5.26
C ILE A 282 -4.53 -0.54 -4.36
N ALA A 283 -4.24 0.18 -3.27
CA ALA A 283 -5.27 0.67 -2.35
C ALA A 283 -6.33 1.53 -3.08
N LYS A 284 -5.89 2.39 -4.00
CA LYS A 284 -6.77 3.26 -4.79
C LYS A 284 -7.64 2.49 -5.79
N ILE A 285 -7.03 1.63 -6.62
CA ILE A 285 -7.74 0.92 -7.69
C ILE A 285 -8.66 -0.17 -7.11
N CYS A 286 -8.19 -0.90 -6.10
CA CYS A 286 -8.97 -1.92 -5.43
C CYS A 286 -9.99 -1.36 -4.43
N ASN A 287 -9.99 -0.06 -4.18
CA ASN A 287 -10.81 0.60 -3.14
C ASN A 287 -10.67 -0.09 -1.77
N MET A 288 -9.43 -0.45 -1.41
CA MET A 288 -9.07 -1.05 -0.12
C MET A 288 -8.02 -0.17 0.56
N PRO A 289 -8.43 0.81 1.39
CA PRO A 289 -7.51 1.75 2.03
C PRO A 289 -6.55 1.01 2.98
N VAL A 290 -5.30 1.46 2.98
CA VAL A 290 -4.28 0.94 3.89
C VAL A 290 -4.54 1.48 5.29
N GLN A 291 -4.49 0.61 6.29
CA GLN A 291 -4.62 1.04 7.69
C GLN A 291 -3.47 2.00 8.06
N PRO A 292 -3.73 3.09 8.81
CA PRO A 292 -2.69 4.06 9.17
C PRO A 292 -1.49 3.45 9.91
N ASN A 293 -1.71 2.40 10.70
CA ASN A 293 -0.67 1.69 11.45
C ASN A 293 -0.15 0.43 10.75
N LYS A 294 -0.46 0.23 9.47
CA LYS A 294 0.10 -0.90 8.69
C LYS A 294 1.62 -0.80 8.66
N ALA A 295 2.29 -1.90 8.92
CA ALA A 295 3.76 -1.95 8.81
C ALA A 295 4.24 -1.51 7.42
N ILE A 296 5.36 -0.86 7.34
CA ILE A 296 6.08 -0.42 6.13
C ILE A 296 5.37 0.71 5.36
N VAL A 297 4.07 0.58 5.06
CA VAL A 297 3.34 1.47 4.12
C VAL A 297 2.24 2.31 4.77
N GLY A 298 1.95 2.11 6.05
CA GLY A 298 0.96 2.91 6.79
C GLY A 298 1.44 4.35 6.99
N GLU A 299 0.53 5.30 7.12
CA GLU A 299 0.87 6.72 7.36
C GLU A 299 1.68 6.93 8.63
N ASN A 300 1.45 6.09 9.65
CA ASN A 300 2.14 6.16 10.94
C ASN A 300 3.46 5.36 10.96
N ALA A 301 3.81 4.64 9.88
CA ALA A 301 4.97 3.74 9.88
C ALA A 301 6.30 4.47 10.18
N PHE A 302 6.40 5.76 9.83
CA PHE A 302 7.56 6.61 10.06
C PHE A 302 7.24 7.83 10.95
N ALA A 303 6.09 7.83 11.62
CA ALA A 303 5.66 8.95 12.46
C ALA A 303 6.08 8.75 13.91
N HIS A 304 6.83 9.69 14.45
CA HIS A 304 7.21 9.74 15.86
C HIS A 304 6.44 10.85 16.58
N SER A 305 5.53 10.51 17.48
CA SER A 305 4.74 11.47 18.25
C SER A 305 5.32 11.78 19.64
N SER A 306 6.21 10.93 20.17
CA SER A 306 6.84 11.12 21.47
C SER A 306 8.06 12.03 21.36
N GLY A 307 8.13 13.10 22.18
CA GLY A 307 9.28 14.01 22.20
C GLY A 307 10.62 13.32 22.49
N ILE A 308 10.63 12.26 23.30
CA ILE A 308 11.85 11.46 23.60
C ILE A 308 12.30 10.72 22.32
N HIS A 309 11.37 10.14 21.56
CA HIS A 309 11.69 9.43 20.34
C HIS A 309 12.17 10.42 19.26
N GLN A 310 11.50 11.56 19.11
CA GLN A 310 11.89 12.62 18.18
C GLN A 310 13.30 13.14 18.47
N ASP A 311 13.63 13.40 19.75
CA ASP A 311 14.99 13.81 20.16
C ASP A 311 16.04 12.73 19.85
N GLY A 312 15.67 11.45 20.03
CA GLY A 312 16.54 10.33 19.66
C GLY A 312 16.83 10.28 18.17
N VAL A 313 15.79 10.38 17.33
CA VAL A 313 15.91 10.36 15.86
C VAL A 313 16.74 11.55 15.36
N LEU A 314 16.55 12.74 15.93
CA LEU A 314 17.37 13.93 15.60
C LEU A 314 18.85 13.76 15.92
N LYS A 315 19.18 13.01 16.98
CA LYS A 315 20.59 12.72 17.35
C LYS A 315 21.22 11.63 16.49
N ALA A 316 20.46 10.58 16.21
CA ALA A 316 20.85 9.49 15.31
C ALA A 316 19.59 8.73 14.84
N GLN A 317 19.29 8.80 13.57
CA GLN A 317 18.07 8.22 12.97
C GLN A 317 17.87 6.74 13.34
N ASN A 318 18.93 5.96 13.40
CA ASN A 318 18.90 4.54 13.74
C ASN A 318 18.60 4.22 15.21
N THR A 319 18.37 5.22 16.08
CA THR A 319 17.97 4.99 17.49
C THR A 319 16.55 4.44 17.62
N TYR A 320 15.65 4.84 16.71
CA TYR A 320 14.23 4.44 16.70
C TYR A 320 13.72 4.02 15.32
N GLU A 321 14.55 4.10 14.27
CA GLU A 321 14.19 3.70 12.93
C GLU A 321 15.13 2.58 12.44
N ILE A 322 14.53 1.45 12.05
CA ILE A 322 15.25 0.32 11.44
C ILE A 322 15.42 0.50 9.93
N MET A 323 14.67 1.40 9.32
CA MET A 323 14.68 1.73 7.88
C MET A 323 14.30 3.20 7.70
N SER A 324 14.78 3.82 6.63
CA SER A 324 14.41 5.19 6.30
C SER A 324 13.14 5.23 5.41
N PRO A 325 12.33 6.32 5.46
CA PRO A 325 11.20 6.50 4.57
C PRO A 325 11.56 6.32 3.09
N GLU A 326 12.68 6.87 2.65
CA GLU A 326 13.16 6.82 1.27
C GLU A 326 13.47 5.40 0.83
N SER A 327 13.91 4.53 1.76
CA SER A 327 14.24 3.13 1.47
C SER A 327 13.05 2.30 0.98
N VAL A 328 11.83 2.79 1.21
CA VAL A 328 10.57 2.18 0.78
C VAL A 328 9.77 3.07 -0.16
N GLY A 329 10.34 4.20 -0.59
CA GLY A 329 9.74 5.14 -1.53
C GLY A 329 8.71 6.10 -0.92
N VAL A 330 8.70 6.25 0.41
CA VAL A 330 7.89 7.28 1.07
C VAL A 330 8.56 8.63 0.82
N PRO A 331 7.84 9.63 0.26
CA PRO A 331 8.39 10.97 0.12
C PRO A 331 8.76 11.53 1.49
N ASN A 332 9.84 12.30 1.55
CA ASN A 332 10.37 12.87 2.79
C ASN A 332 9.24 13.44 3.66
N ASN A 333 9.05 12.89 4.85
CA ASN A 333 7.97 13.27 5.74
C ASN A 333 8.22 14.67 6.30
N GLN A 334 7.25 15.57 6.10
CA GLN A 334 7.12 16.72 6.97
C GLN A 334 6.86 16.20 8.39
N LEU A 335 7.72 16.56 9.35
CA LEU A 335 7.51 16.25 10.76
C LEU A 335 6.15 16.80 11.18
N ASN A 336 5.19 15.92 11.39
CA ASN A 336 3.88 16.32 11.92
C ASN A 336 4.06 16.73 13.38
N MET A 337 4.00 18.03 13.64
CA MET A 337 4.12 18.58 14.99
C MET A 337 2.77 18.51 15.68
N THR A 338 2.73 17.90 16.85
CA THR A 338 1.53 17.73 17.68
C THR A 338 1.81 18.24 19.08
N SER A 339 0.80 18.30 19.95
CA SER A 339 0.98 18.69 21.38
C SER A 339 1.98 17.80 22.14
N ARG A 340 2.40 16.67 21.56
CA ARG A 340 3.44 15.79 22.13
C ARG A 340 4.85 16.11 21.63
N SER A 341 4.99 16.98 20.64
CA SER A 341 6.30 17.39 20.11
C SER A 341 7.04 18.27 21.11
N GLY A 342 8.29 17.91 21.40
CA GLY A 342 9.13 18.64 22.35
C GLY A 342 9.71 19.94 21.77
N ARG A 343 10.20 20.83 22.64
CA ARG A 343 10.83 22.12 22.23
C ARG A 343 11.96 21.95 21.21
N HIS A 344 12.80 20.93 21.36
CA HIS A 344 13.91 20.67 20.44
C HIS A 344 13.46 20.38 19.02
N VAL A 345 12.32 19.72 18.84
CA VAL A 345 11.74 19.45 17.51
C VAL A 345 11.30 20.74 16.85
N ILE A 346 10.64 21.61 17.60
CA ILE A 346 10.19 22.92 17.12
C ILE A 346 11.39 23.80 16.76
N GLU A 347 12.41 23.82 17.62
CA GLU A 347 13.66 24.55 17.39
C GLU A 347 14.37 24.07 16.13
N HIS A 348 14.54 22.76 15.98
CA HIS A 348 15.14 22.16 14.77
C HIS A 348 14.35 22.51 13.52
N ARG A 349 13.01 22.41 13.58
CA ARG A 349 12.18 22.74 12.42
C ARG A 349 12.27 24.20 12.03
N LEU A 350 12.35 25.09 13.00
CA LEU A 350 12.56 26.51 12.74
C LEU A 350 13.94 26.80 12.14
N GLU A 351 14.99 26.10 12.59
CA GLU A 351 16.34 26.19 11.98
C GLU A 351 16.33 25.74 10.51
N GLU A 352 15.65 24.62 10.18
CA GLU A 352 15.45 24.17 8.80
C GLU A 352 14.67 25.18 7.95
N LEU A 353 13.70 25.90 8.53
CA LEU A 353 12.97 26.99 7.89
C LEU A 353 13.78 28.29 7.78
N GLY A 354 15.03 28.29 8.28
CA GLY A 354 15.98 29.38 8.18
C GLY A 354 15.87 30.44 9.28
N TYR A 355 15.20 30.14 10.39
CA TYR A 355 15.13 31.02 11.56
C TYR A 355 16.28 30.76 12.53
N GLN A 356 16.79 31.81 13.15
CA GLN A 356 17.78 31.73 14.22
C GLN A 356 17.13 31.89 15.60
N LYS A 357 17.78 31.38 16.64
CA LYS A 357 17.29 31.48 18.04
C LYS A 357 17.04 32.91 18.50
N SER A 358 17.65 33.89 17.87
CA SER A 358 17.42 35.31 18.10
C SER A 358 16.12 35.87 17.51
N ASP A 359 15.47 35.12 16.61
CA ASP A 359 14.28 35.59 15.88
C ASP A 359 12.98 35.41 16.66
N TYR A 360 12.99 34.60 17.71
CA TYR A 360 11.81 34.26 18.49
C TYR A 360 12.15 33.99 19.97
N ASP A 361 11.14 34.18 20.85
CA ASP A 361 11.20 33.71 22.23
C ASP A 361 10.60 32.30 22.32
N MET A 362 11.46 31.30 22.60
CA MET A 362 11.07 29.89 22.61
C MET A 362 9.97 29.59 23.64
N ASP A 363 9.96 30.25 24.80
CA ASP A 363 8.96 29.97 25.82
C ASP A 363 7.56 30.43 25.40
N SER A 364 7.48 31.63 24.84
CA SER A 364 6.23 32.19 24.30
C SER A 364 5.75 31.42 23.07
N LEU A 365 6.66 31.10 22.13
CA LEU A 365 6.36 30.36 20.92
C LEU A 365 5.87 28.94 21.25
N TYR A 366 6.55 28.24 22.16
CA TYR A 366 6.15 26.87 22.54
C TYR A 366 4.80 26.84 23.27
N SER A 367 4.51 27.84 24.10
CA SER A 367 3.19 27.98 24.72
C SER A 367 2.08 28.18 23.69
N SER A 368 2.31 29.04 22.69
CA SER A 368 1.39 29.26 21.57
C SER A 368 1.23 28.02 20.71
N PHE A 369 2.33 27.30 20.46
CA PHE A 369 2.34 26.02 19.74
C PHE A 369 1.48 24.97 20.43
N LEU A 370 1.63 24.77 21.74
CA LEU A 370 0.81 23.81 22.50
C LEU A 370 -0.67 24.18 22.44
N ALA A 371 -1.01 25.45 22.63
CA ALA A 371 -2.39 25.92 22.56
C ALA A 371 -3.01 25.68 21.17
N LEU A 372 -2.26 25.90 20.11
CA LEU A 372 -2.73 25.61 18.75
C LEU A 372 -2.82 24.11 18.47
N ALA A 373 -1.82 23.34 18.92
CA ALA A 373 -1.80 21.88 18.74
C ALA A 373 -2.99 21.19 19.47
N ASP A 374 -3.37 21.67 20.62
CA ASP A 374 -4.54 21.16 21.36
C ASP A 374 -5.87 21.46 20.64
N GLN A 375 -5.95 22.57 19.91
CA GLN A 375 -7.14 22.94 19.14
C GLN A 375 -7.21 22.25 17.76
N LYS A 376 -6.05 22.15 17.08
CA LYS A 376 -5.97 21.75 15.67
C LYS A 376 -5.51 20.30 15.47
N GLY A 377 -4.91 19.69 16.49
CA GLY A 377 -4.27 18.37 16.44
C GLY A 377 -2.87 18.42 15.84
N THR A 378 -2.72 18.84 14.58
CA THR A 378 -1.44 18.94 13.89
C THR A 378 -1.11 20.39 13.57
N VAL A 379 0.14 20.79 13.85
CA VAL A 379 0.70 22.11 13.54
C VAL A 379 1.68 21.95 12.38
N TYR A 380 1.57 22.81 11.39
CA TYR A 380 2.39 22.79 10.19
C TYR A 380 3.42 23.93 10.18
N ASP A 381 4.38 23.87 9.25
CA ASP A 381 5.44 24.88 9.12
C ASP A 381 4.90 26.33 9.02
N TYR A 382 3.86 26.52 8.22
CA TYR A 382 3.24 27.84 8.07
C TYR A 382 2.56 28.34 9.34
N ASP A 383 2.14 27.46 10.23
CA ASP A 383 1.62 27.81 11.55
C ASP A 383 2.76 28.29 12.47
N LEU A 384 3.92 27.57 12.47
CA LEU A 384 5.11 27.98 13.24
C LEU A 384 5.63 29.34 12.77
N GLU A 385 5.75 29.52 11.45
CA GLU A 385 6.19 30.77 10.87
C GLU A 385 5.25 31.92 11.26
N ALA A 386 3.94 31.68 11.23
CA ALA A 386 2.95 32.66 11.65
C ALA A 386 3.08 33.03 13.15
N MET A 387 3.42 32.07 14.04
CA MET A 387 3.60 32.34 15.49
C MET A 387 4.77 33.27 15.76
N ILE A 388 5.84 33.24 14.93
CA ILE A 388 6.99 34.15 15.09
C ILE A 388 6.60 35.61 14.83
N TYR A 389 5.69 35.84 13.88
CA TYR A 389 5.32 37.20 13.44
C TYR A 389 4.02 37.71 14.06
N PHE A 390 3.13 36.83 14.50
CA PHE A 390 1.84 37.22 15.04
C PHE A 390 1.72 36.69 16.48
N ASN A 391 1.81 37.57 17.47
CA ASN A 391 1.77 37.24 18.90
C ASN A 391 0.48 36.54 19.39
N GLN A 392 -0.53 36.44 18.56
CA GLN A 392 -1.73 35.60 18.74
C GLN A 392 -2.43 35.43 17.40
N ILE A 393 -2.53 34.21 16.89
CA ILE A 393 -3.38 33.91 15.73
C ILE A 393 -4.83 33.88 16.24
N LYS A 394 -5.54 35.02 16.10
CA LYS A 394 -6.99 35.05 16.30
C LYS A 394 -7.65 34.81 14.94
N ASP A 395 -8.68 33.95 14.91
CA ASP A 395 -9.54 33.72 13.72
C ASP A 395 -10.18 35.01 13.15
N LYS A 396 -10.04 36.15 13.85
CA LYS A 396 -10.59 37.45 13.47
C LYS A 396 -9.89 38.16 12.32
N ASP A 397 -8.69 37.70 11.90
CA ASP A 397 -7.92 38.32 10.80
C ASP A 397 -7.97 37.49 9.51
N GLU A 398 -9.08 36.80 9.25
CA GLU A 398 -9.27 36.10 7.99
C GLU A 398 -9.60 37.08 6.87
N LYS A 399 -8.76 37.07 5.83
CA LYS A 399 -8.96 37.91 4.62
C LYS A 399 -10.20 37.48 3.85
N TYR A 400 -10.48 36.16 3.82
CA TYR A 400 -11.55 35.53 3.05
C TYR A 400 -12.59 34.94 4.00
N GLN A 401 -13.81 35.46 3.98
CA GLN A 401 -14.90 34.94 4.81
C GLN A 401 -16.09 34.59 3.91
N LEU A 402 -16.63 33.37 4.12
CA LEU A 402 -17.79 32.90 3.37
C LEU A 402 -19.05 33.64 3.82
N GLU A 403 -19.78 34.20 2.87
CA GLU A 403 -21.13 34.75 3.09
C GLU A 403 -22.22 33.75 2.73
N PHE A 404 -22.14 33.21 1.50
CA PHE A 404 -23.10 32.20 1.04
C PHE A 404 -22.52 31.32 -0.06
N VAL A 405 -23.14 30.13 -0.20
CA VAL A 405 -22.96 29.22 -1.34
C VAL A 405 -24.33 28.97 -1.97
N ASN A 406 -24.43 29.16 -3.27
CA ASN A 406 -25.60 28.77 -4.05
C ASN A 406 -25.16 27.89 -5.22
N SER A 407 -25.50 26.60 -5.16
CA SER A 407 -25.09 25.63 -6.18
C SER A 407 -26.30 24.93 -6.80
N THR A 408 -26.22 24.68 -8.11
CA THR A 408 -27.23 23.96 -8.87
C THR A 408 -26.57 22.84 -9.65
N SER A 409 -27.10 21.62 -9.48
CA SER A 409 -26.65 20.45 -10.22
C SER A 409 -27.83 19.57 -10.62
N ASN A 410 -27.86 19.13 -11.86
CA ASN A 410 -28.79 18.14 -12.35
C ASN A 410 -28.14 17.27 -13.44
N SER A 411 -28.83 16.18 -13.82
CA SER A 411 -28.31 15.20 -14.80
C SER A 411 -28.29 15.68 -16.26
N GLN A 412 -28.86 16.85 -16.56
CA GLN A 412 -29.08 17.32 -17.93
C GLN A 412 -28.34 18.63 -18.24
N SER A 413 -27.73 19.28 -17.26
CA SER A 413 -26.99 20.54 -17.45
C SER A 413 -25.70 20.54 -16.69
N VAL A 414 -24.78 21.41 -17.11
CA VAL A 414 -23.53 21.65 -16.41
C VAL A 414 -23.81 22.20 -15.00
N ALA A 415 -23.13 21.69 -14.00
CA ALA A 415 -23.25 22.21 -12.64
C ALA A 415 -22.75 23.66 -12.57
N SER A 416 -23.41 24.49 -11.78
CA SER A 416 -23.02 25.87 -11.54
C SER A 416 -23.01 26.17 -10.05
N SER A 417 -22.15 27.08 -9.65
CA SER A 417 -22.09 27.60 -8.28
C SER A 417 -21.80 29.08 -8.27
N THR A 418 -22.50 29.79 -7.36
CA THR A 418 -22.23 31.20 -7.03
C THR A 418 -21.75 31.27 -5.59
N ILE A 419 -20.60 31.89 -5.40
CA ILE A 419 -19.96 32.06 -4.09
C ILE A 419 -19.99 33.55 -3.74
N GLY A 420 -20.53 33.88 -2.57
CA GLY A 420 -20.41 35.19 -1.96
C GLY A 420 -19.36 35.15 -0.83
N MET A 421 -18.44 36.07 -0.87
CA MET A 421 -17.33 36.19 0.12
C MET A 421 -17.08 37.64 0.50
N THR A 422 -16.81 37.90 1.77
CA THR A 422 -16.15 39.13 2.19
C THR A 422 -14.64 38.99 1.97
N ILE A 423 -14.04 39.93 1.21
CA ILE A 423 -12.61 40.00 0.92
C ILE A 423 -12.10 41.39 1.32
N ASP A 424 -11.17 41.46 2.26
CA ASP A 424 -10.66 42.73 2.82
C ASP A 424 -11.80 43.67 3.33
N GLY A 425 -12.88 43.07 3.87
CA GLY A 425 -14.04 43.82 4.39
C GLY A 425 -15.09 44.22 3.32
N GLU A 426 -14.88 43.91 2.05
CA GLU A 426 -15.81 44.15 0.94
C GLU A 426 -16.52 42.88 0.53
N SER A 427 -17.85 42.91 0.38
CA SER A 427 -18.63 41.79 -0.14
C SER A 427 -18.42 41.65 -1.66
N LYS A 428 -18.02 40.47 -2.11
CA LYS A 428 -17.82 40.12 -3.53
C LYS A 428 -18.49 38.80 -3.83
N GLN A 429 -18.96 38.66 -5.06
CA GLN A 429 -19.55 37.41 -5.52
C GLN A 429 -19.09 37.06 -6.92
N GLU A 430 -18.98 35.76 -7.19
CA GLU A 430 -18.59 35.23 -8.50
C GLU A 430 -19.31 33.91 -8.76
N ALA A 431 -19.54 33.61 -10.05
CA ALA A 431 -20.16 32.39 -10.48
C ALA A 431 -19.28 31.63 -11.45
N ALA A 432 -19.31 30.31 -11.35
CA ALA A 432 -18.62 29.43 -12.30
C ALA A 432 -19.44 28.17 -12.59
N THR A 433 -19.05 27.47 -13.66
CA THR A 433 -19.57 26.18 -14.04
C THR A 433 -18.46 25.13 -13.97
N GLY A 434 -18.79 23.86 -13.70
CA GLY A 434 -17.83 22.76 -13.61
C GLY A 434 -18.50 21.41 -13.84
N ASN A 435 -17.73 20.33 -13.81
CA ASN A 435 -18.23 18.96 -13.95
C ASN A 435 -19.12 18.53 -12.78
N GLY A 436 -19.04 19.25 -11.67
CA GLY A 436 -19.86 19.08 -10.48
C GLY A 436 -19.92 20.35 -9.63
N PRO A 437 -20.83 20.42 -8.63
CA PRO A 437 -21.06 21.63 -7.83
C PRO A 437 -19.82 22.02 -7.00
N VAL A 438 -19.01 21.05 -6.56
CA VAL A 438 -17.77 21.31 -5.81
C VAL A 438 -16.72 21.98 -6.72
N GLU A 439 -16.48 21.43 -7.91
CA GLU A 439 -15.54 22.03 -8.88
C GLU A 439 -16.00 23.42 -9.30
N ALA A 440 -17.30 23.60 -9.61
CA ALA A 440 -17.86 24.91 -9.92
C ALA A 440 -17.60 25.92 -8.78
N SER A 441 -17.75 25.48 -7.51
CA SER A 441 -17.49 26.34 -6.34
C SER A 441 -16.01 26.73 -6.24
N PHE A 442 -15.11 25.78 -6.46
CA PHE A 442 -13.66 26.04 -6.39
C PHE A 442 -13.21 27.00 -7.49
N LEU A 443 -13.72 26.86 -8.70
CA LEU A 443 -13.46 27.80 -9.80
C LEU A 443 -14.00 29.20 -9.51
N ALA A 444 -15.17 29.32 -8.85
CA ALA A 444 -15.68 30.63 -8.42
C ALA A 444 -14.78 31.27 -7.37
N ILE A 445 -14.28 30.51 -6.38
CA ILE A 445 -13.34 31.00 -5.38
C ILE A 445 -12.01 31.42 -6.03
N GLU A 446 -11.48 30.64 -6.97
CA GLU A 446 -10.26 30.97 -7.72
C GLU A 446 -10.38 32.33 -8.44
N ARG A 447 -11.53 32.58 -9.09
CA ARG A 447 -11.81 33.88 -9.73
C ARG A 447 -11.91 35.02 -8.73
N LEU A 448 -12.57 34.79 -7.56
CA LEU A 448 -12.70 35.81 -6.51
C LEU A 448 -11.36 36.18 -5.88
N THR A 449 -10.48 35.21 -5.69
CA THR A 449 -9.19 35.40 -5.03
C THR A 449 -8.07 35.78 -5.99
N GLY A 450 -8.22 35.47 -7.28
CA GLY A 450 -7.19 35.59 -8.30
C GLY A 450 -6.00 34.64 -8.12
N MET A 451 -6.16 33.59 -7.30
CA MET A 451 -5.11 32.60 -7.00
C MET A 451 -5.57 31.20 -7.43
N SER A 452 -4.75 30.51 -8.23
CA SER A 452 -4.96 29.11 -8.59
C SER A 452 -4.16 28.20 -7.67
N VAL A 453 -4.77 27.12 -7.21
CA VAL A 453 -4.16 26.10 -6.36
C VAL A 453 -4.27 24.72 -6.99
N GLU A 454 -3.23 23.91 -6.84
CA GLU A 454 -3.24 22.52 -7.28
C GLU A 454 -3.85 21.63 -6.20
N MET A 455 -5.00 20.98 -6.50
CA MET A 455 -5.62 20.02 -5.58
C MET A 455 -4.79 18.73 -5.52
N ILE A 456 -4.24 18.43 -4.35
CA ILE A 456 -3.47 17.19 -4.09
C ILE A 456 -4.39 16.10 -3.54
N GLU A 457 -5.25 16.45 -2.56
CA GLU A 457 -6.08 15.49 -1.88
C GLU A 457 -7.43 16.12 -1.51
N TYR A 458 -8.48 15.34 -1.65
CA TYR A 458 -9.84 15.71 -1.26
C TYR A 458 -10.50 14.50 -0.58
N ASN A 459 -10.72 14.60 0.72
CA ASN A 459 -11.34 13.57 1.53
C ASN A 459 -12.66 14.05 2.10
N LEU A 460 -13.70 13.23 1.92
CA LEU A 460 -15.03 13.46 2.47
C LEU A 460 -15.37 12.35 3.47
N GLU A 461 -15.73 12.73 4.68
CA GLU A 461 -16.18 11.84 5.73
C GLU A 461 -17.55 12.28 6.26
N ALA A 462 -18.41 11.31 6.59
CA ALA A 462 -19.66 11.59 7.27
C ALA A 462 -19.45 11.51 8.79
N THR A 463 -19.69 12.61 9.51
CA THR A 463 -19.58 12.66 10.97
C THR A 463 -20.99 12.56 11.58
N GLY A 464 -21.28 11.42 12.26
CA GLY A 464 -22.61 11.14 12.83
C GLY A 464 -23.31 9.93 12.22
N GLN A 465 -24.50 9.62 12.72
CA GLN A 465 -25.32 8.51 12.21
C GLN A 465 -26.67 9.04 11.67
N GLY A 466 -27.09 8.51 10.52
CA GLY A 466 -28.38 8.80 9.91
C GLY A 466 -28.40 10.04 9.00
N ALA A 467 -29.60 10.50 8.64
CA ALA A 467 -29.83 11.57 7.68
C ALA A 467 -29.39 12.97 8.14
N SER A 468 -29.05 13.15 9.42
CA SER A 468 -28.55 14.39 10.00
C SER A 468 -27.03 14.42 10.17
N SER A 469 -26.30 13.47 9.54
CA SER A 469 -24.83 13.46 9.55
C SER A 469 -24.28 14.73 8.92
N LEU A 470 -23.26 15.33 9.53
CA LEU A 470 -22.52 16.44 8.94
C LEU A 470 -21.46 15.89 7.96
N GLY A 471 -21.29 16.57 6.84
CA GLY A 471 -20.14 16.33 5.95
C GLY A 471 -18.91 17.02 6.51
N GLN A 472 -17.85 16.25 6.77
CA GLN A 472 -16.52 16.77 7.04
C GLN A 472 -15.67 16.61 5.78
N VAL A 473 -15.11 17.71 5.31
CA VAL A 473 -14.22 17.73 4.13
C VAL A 473 -12.83 18.15 4.58
N ASN A 474 -11.83 17.36 4.21
CA ASN A 474 -10.42 17.67 4.37
C ASN A 474 -9.77 17.84 2.99
N ILE A 475 -9.06 18.94 2.79
CA ILE A 475 -8.41 19.29 1.53
C ILE A 475 -6.92 19.49 1.78
N ILE A 476 -6.10 18.95 0.87
CA ILE A 476 -4.70 19.33 0.72
C ILE A 476 -4.56 19.98 -0.66
N ALA A 477 -4.16 21.26 -0.67
CA ALA A 477 -3.91 21.98 -1.91
C ALA A 477 -2.51 22.59 -1.91
N LYS A 478 -1.85 22.61 -3.07
CA LYS A 478 -0.48 23.11 -3.23
C LYS A 478 -0.51 24.49 -3.88
N TYR A 479 0.26 25.40 -3.31
CA TYR A 479 0.49 26.73 -3.85
C TYR A 479 1.97 27.11 -3.70
N ASP A 480 2.58 27.57 -4.78
CA ASP A 480 4.01 27.92 -4.84
C ASP A 480 4.94 26.83 -4.24
N GLY A 481 4.65 25.57 -4.61
CA GLY A 481 5.43 24.41 -4.18
C GLY A 481 5.14 23.89 -2.76
N ARG A 482 4.33 24.61 -1.94
CA ARG A 482 4.00 24.25 -0.55
C ARG A 482 2.58 23.69 -0.42
N PRO A 483 2.36 22.61 0.33
CA PRO A 483 1.02 22.11 0.66
C PRO A 483 0.38 22.91 1.78
N TYR A 484 -0.95 23.12 1.67
CA TYR A 484 -1.79 23.77 2.68
C TYR A 484 -2.99 22.88 2.98
N HIS A 485 -3.36 22.77 4.26
CA HIS A 485 -4.40 21.85 4.72
C HIS A 485 -5.62 22.63 5.19
N GLY A 486 -6.76 22.44 4.53
CA GLY A 486 -8.05 23.02 4.91
C GLY A 486 -9.04 21.98 5.37
N ALA A 487 -9.83 22.30 6.38
CA ALA A 487 -10.94 21.48 6.85
C ALA A 487 -12.21 22.31 6.93
N GLY A 488 -13.34 21.70 6.55
CA GLY A 488 -14.66 22.32 6.63
C GLY A 488 -15.71 21.31 7.07
N ILE A 489 -16.65 21.76 7.88
CA ILE A 489 -17.77 20.95 8.36
C ILE A 489 -19.07 21.71 8.09
N ALA A 490 -20.04 21.07 7.44
CA ALA A 490 -21.37 21.60 7.23
C ALA A 490 -22.38 20.44 7.02
N ALA A 491 -23.67 20.76 7.06
CA ALA A 491 -24.71 19.80 6.71
C ALA A 491 -24.75 19.50 5.19
N ASP A 492 -24.37 20.47 4.37
CA ASP A 492 -24.23 20.34 2.92
C ASP A 492 -22.75 20.12 2.56
N VAL A 493 -22.48 19.11 1.74
CA VAL A 493 -21.12 18.72 1.32
C VAL A 493 -20.44 19.80 0.49
N VAL A 494 -21.19 20.53 -0.35
CA VAL A 494 -20.65 21.62 -1.16
C VAL A 494 -20.22 22.76 -0.25
N GLU A 495 -21.05 23.11 0.74
CA GLU A 495 -20.69 24.12 1.73
C GLU A 495 -19.48 23.72 2.56
N ALA A 496 -19.41 22.45 3.02
CA ALA A 496 -18.24 21.92 3.74
C ALA A 496 -16.97 22.04 2.90
N SER A 497 -17.05 21.69 1.59
CA SER A 497 -15.94 21.80 0.64
C SER A 497 -15.48 23.25 0.44
N VAL A 498 -16.42 24.18 0.31
CA VAL A 498 -16.14 25.61 0.16
C VAL A 498 -15.47 26.17 1.41
N ARG A 499 -15.95 25.79 2.61
CA ARG A 499 -15.33 26.18 3.90
C ARG A 499 -13.87 25.68 4.01
N ALA A 500 -13.65 24.40 3.63
CA ALA A 500 -12.32 23.81 3.62
C ALA A 500 -11.39 24.56 2.65
N MET A 501 -11.85 24.89 1.44
CA MET A 501 -11.07 25.61 0.44
C MET A 501 -10.76 27.06 0.85
N ILE A 502 -11.72 27.80 1.39
CA ILE A 502 -11.51 29.16 1.91
C ILE A 502 -10.46 29.15 3.02
N ARG A 503 -10.44 28.13 3.87
CA ARG A 503 -9.41 27.98 4.89
C ARG A 503 -8.01 27.82 4.27
N VAL A 504 -7.87 27.06 3.18
CA VAL A 504 -6.62 26.97 2.41
C VAL A 504 -6.18 28.35 1.94
N TYR A 505 -7.06 29.14 1.34
CA TYR A 505 -6.73 30.48 0.85
C TYR A 505 -6.32 31.45 1.97
N ASN A 506 -6.95 31.37 3.14
CA ASN A 506 -6.55 32.15 4.32
C ASN A 506 -5.15 31.75 4.83
N LEU A 507 -4.81 30.48 4.80
CA LEU A 507 -3.47 29.99 5.17
C LEU A 507 -2.40 30.46 4.16
N ILE A 508 -2.69 30.42 2.87
CA ILE A 508 -1.82 30.96 1.81
C ILE A 508 -1.58 32.46 2.05
N TYR A 509 -2.64 33.22 2.28
CA TYR A 509 -2.53 34.66 2.57
C TYR A 509 -1.65 34.96 3.78
N ARG A 510 -1.81 34.21 4.87
CA ARG A 510 -0.96 34.33 6.07
C ARG A 510 0.50 34.02 5.75
N ALA A 511 0.78 32.96 4.97
CA ALA A 511 2.14 32.60 4.56
C ALA A 511 2.79 33.69 3.68
N GLN A 512 2.03 34.31 2.77
CA GLN A 512 2.50 35.44 1.96
C GLN A 512 2.84 36.63 2.85
N LYS A 513 1.99 37.01 3.80
CA LYS A 513 2.27 38.08 4.78
C LYS A 513 3.54 37.83 5.59
N VAL A 514 3.76 36.57 6.00
CA VAL A 514 5.01 36.19 6.70
C VAL A 514 6.21 36.37 5.79
N SER A 515 6.12 35.98 4.51
CA SER A 515 7.19 36.17 3.52
C SER A 515 7.54 37.62 3.32
N ASP A 516 6.55 38.51 3.23
CA ASP A 516 6.77 39.95 3.08
C ASP A 516 7.47 40.55 4.31
N LEU A 517 7.07 40.13 5.51
CA LEU A 517 7.69 40.57 6.77
C LEU A 517 9.15 40.07 6.89
N LYS A 518 9.43 38.81 6.43
CA LYS A 518 10.81 38.32 6.35
C LYS A 518 11.68 39.14 5.44
N GLN A 519 11.19 39.56 4.27
CA GLN A 519 11.93 40.38 3.33
C GLN A 519 12.22 41.77 3.90
N GLN A 520 11.24 42.38 4.57
CA GLN A 520 11.41 43.67 5.24
C GLN A 520 12.46 43.62 6.36
N ARG A 521 12.50 42.54 7.16
CA ARG A 521 13.54 42.35 8.19
C ARG A 521 14.95 42.15 7.63
N LYS A 522 15.10 41.58 6.43
CA LYS A 522 16.41 41.39 5.78
C LYS A 522 16.92 42.64 5.10
N ALA A 523 16.05 43.61 4.81
CA ALA A 523 16.37 44.85 4.12
C ALA A 523 16.66 46.04 5.06
N GLY A 524 16.35 45.95 6.34
CA GLY A 524 16.65 46.93 7.42
C GLY A 524 17.72 46.40 8.36
#